data_0ec20058f0c590422c678c8c4e2ceb75
#
_entry.id   0ec20058f0c590422c678c8c4e2ceb75
#
_cell.length_a   1.000
_cell.length_b   1.000
_cell.length_c   1.000
_cell.angle_alpha   90.00
_cell.angle_beta   90.00
_cell.angle_gamma   90.00
#
_symmetry.space_group_name_H-M   'P 1'
#
loop_
_entity.id
_entity.type
_entity.pdbx_description
1 polymer ?
#
loop_
_entity_poly.entity_id
_entity_poly.type
_entity_poly.pdbx_seq_one_letter_code
_entity_poly.pdbx_strand_id
1 'polypeptide(L)'
;AILLIDEIDKADQEFEAFLLELLSEYQVSIPEIGTIKATSRPIVMLTSNNTRELGDALKRRCLHFYIPFPDPKLEQKIIASQVPELGDELRDQLVNFVKELRQLALKKVPAVSESIDWARALLLLNVDELNREWVEMTLNLLLKFQDDIEIVEPEINQLLSNMRKPGRH
;
A
#
# COMPACT_ATOMS: atom_id res chain seq x y z
N ALA A 1 -17.68 -17.96 11.83
CA ALA A 1 -16.25 -17.59 11.97
C ALA A 1 -15.80 -16.82 10.73
N ILE A 2 -14.83 -15.90 10.90
CA ILE A 2 -14.15 -15.19 9.80
C ILE A 2 -12.70 -15.63 9.85
N LEU A 3 -12.16 -16.04 8.70
CA LEU A 3 -10.76 -16.38 8.50
C LEU A 3 -10.13 -15.35 7.56
N LEU A 4 -9.14 -14.63 8.05
CA LEU A 4 -8.33 -13.72 7.24
C LEU A 4 -6.98 -14.39 6.95
N ILE A 5 -6.61 -14.44 5.67
CA ILE A 5 -5.29 -14.89 5.20
C ILE A 5 -4.68 -13.73 4.43
N ASP A 6 -3.64 -13.15 5.01
CA ASP A 6 -3.01 -11.92 4.54
C ASP A 6 -1.83 -12.22 3.61
N GLU A 7 -1.60 -11.35 2.64
CA GLU A 7 -0.46 -11.40 1.72
C GLU A 7 -0.28 -12.74 0.98
N ILE A 8 -1.37 -13.30 0.47
CA ILE A 8 -1.35 -14.60 -0.20
C ILE A 8 -0.42 -14.68 -1.43
N ASP A 9 -0.11 -13.54 -2.03
CA ASP A 9 0.84 -13.43 -3.13
C ASP A 9 2.30 -13.71 -2.73
N LYS A 10 2.60 -13.83 -1.44
CA LYS A 10 3.90 -14.26 -0.91
C LYS A 10 3.97 -15.77 -0.62
N ALA A 11 2.83 -16.45 -0.65
CA ALA A 11 2.78 -17.89 -0.43
C ALA A 11 3.25 -18.66 -1.67
N ASP A 12 3.71 -19.89 -1.47
CA ASP A 12 4.10 -20.79 -2.55
C ASP A 12 2.88 -21.47 -3.22
N GLN A 13 3.14 -22.25 -4.27
CA GLN A 13 2.10 -22.96 -5.00
C GLN A 13 1.48 -24.11 -4.18
N GLU A 14 2.23 -24.68 -3.24
CA GLU A 14 1.72 -25.75 -2.38
C GLU A 14 0.67 -25.20 -1.41
N PHE A 15 0.92 -24.02 -0.86
CA PHE A 15 -0.05 -23.32 -0.02
C PHE A 15 -1.30 -22.89 -0.82
N GLU A 16 -1.15 -22.47 -2.08
CA GLU A 16 -2.32 -22.21 -2.93
C GLU A 16 -3.16 -23.47 -3.13
N ALA A 17 -2.53 -24.63 -3.39
CA ALA A 17 -3.24 -25.90 -3.53
C ALA A 17 -4.01 -26.28 -2.25
N PHE A 18 -3.40 -26.07 -1.10
CA PHE A 18 -4.04 -26.23 0.21
C PHE A 18 -5.27 -25.31 0.36
N LEU A 19 -5.17 -24.04 -0.06
CA LEU A 19 -6.30 -23.12 -0.02
C LEU A 19 -7.44 -23.53 -0.96
N LEU A 20 -7.15 -24.20 -2.07
CA LEU A 20 -8.19 -24.70 -2.97
C LEU A 20 -9.07 -25.76 -2.28
N GLU A 21 -8.48 -26.64 -1.48
CA GLU A 21 -9.23 -27.60 -0.67
C GLU A 21 -10.06 -26.89 0.40
N LEU A 22 -9.44 -25.96 1.14
CA LEU A 22 -10.09 -25.18 2.18
C LEU A 22 -11.31 -24.39 1.64
N LEU A 23 -11.17 -23.73 0.51
CA LEU A 23 -12.22 -22.88 -0.07
C LEU A 23 -13.34 -23.68 -0.74
N SER A 24 -13.04 -24.89 -1.24
CA SER A 24 -14.02 -25.72 -1.94
C SER A 24 -14.79 -26.64 -1.00
N GLU A 25 -14.09 -27.29 -0.10
CA GLU A 25 -14.62 -28.39 0.71
C GLU A 25 -14.69 -28.07 2.21
N TYR A 26 -14.16 -26.91 2.61
CA TYR A 26 -14.06 -26.48 4.01
C TYR A 26 -13.37 -27.54 4.89
N GLN A 27 -12.33 -28.15 4.34
CA GLN A 27 -11.50 -29.15 5.02
C GLN A 27 -10.02 -28.92 4.70
N VAL A 28 -9.18 -29.63 5.45
CA VAL A 28 -7.74 -29.62 5.30
C VAL A 28 -7.23 -31.03 5.46
N SER A 29 -6.49 -31.54 4.49
CA SER A 29 -5.83 -32.83 4.54
C SER A 29 -4.38 -32.66 4.99
N ILE A 30 -4.06 -33.16 6.17
CA ILE A 30 -2.71 -33.11 6.75
C ILE A 30 -2.13 -34.53 6.68
N PRO A 31 -0.94 -34.71 6.06
CA PRO A 31 -0.24 -35.97 6.10
C PRO A 31 -0.12 -36.48 7.55
N GLU A 32 -0.30 -37.80 7.77
CA GLU A 32 -0.22 -38.48 9.06
C GLU A 32 -1.36 -38.19 10.07
N ILE A 33 -2.05 -37.05 9.95
CA ILE A 33 -3.17 -36.68 10.85
C ILE A 33 -4.52 -37.01 10.20
N GLY A 34 -4.57 -36.99 8.86
CA GLY A 34 -5.81 -37.21 8.10
C GLY A 34 -6.53 -35.90 7.77
N THR A 35 -7.80 -36.01 7.37
CA THR A 35 -8.62 -34.88 6.93
C THR A 35 -9.39 -34.28 8.11
N ILE A 36 -9.15 -32.99 8.35
CA ILE A 36 -9.87 -32.20 9.34
C ILE A 36 -10.93 -31.37 8.62
N LYS A 37 -12.21 -31.57 8.99
CA LYS A 37 -13.33 -30.82 8.42
C LYS A 37 -13.73 -29.66 9.32
N ALA A 38 -14.09 -28.54 8.71
CA ALA A 38 -14.63 -27.41 9.44
C ALA A 38 -15.97 -27.76 10.08
N THR A 39 -16.16 -27.38 11.33
CA THR A 39 -17.43 -27.55 12.05
C THR A 39 -18.50 -26.56 11.59
N SER A 40 -18.10 -25.45 11.00
CA SER A 40 -18.97 -24.43 10.40
C SER A 40 -18.26 -23.80 9.20
N ARG A 41 -19.03 -23.33 8.21
CA ARG A 41 -18.45 -22.64 7.04
C ARG A 41 -17.96 -21.25 7.44
N PRO A 42 -16.65 -20.97 7.38
CA PRO A 42 -16.13 -19.63 7.65
C PRO A 42 -16.37 -18.71 6.45
N ILE A 43 -16.46 -17.41 6.70
CA ILE A 43 -16.21 -16.39 5.69
C ILE A 43 -14.69 -16.26 5.57
N VAL A 44 -14.15 -16.51 4.38
CA VAL A 44 -12.70 -16.41 4.15
C VAL A 44 -12.41 -15.13 3.40
N MET A 45 -11.48 -14.35 3.91
CA MET A 45 -10.95 -13.13 3.28
C MET A 45 -9.47 -13.35 2.98
N LEU A 46 -9.09 -13.12 1.72
CA LEU A 46 -7.71 -13.20 1.25
C LEU A 46 -7.27 -11.80 0.86
N THR A 47 -6.07 -11.37 1.27
CA THR A 47 -5.47 -10.13 0.77
C THR A 47 -4.26 -10.43 -0.10
N SER A 48 -3.98 -9.54 -1.04
CA SER A 48 -2.84 -9.62 -1.94
C SER A 48 -2.35 -8.22 -2.31
N ASN A 49 -1.05 -8.00 -2.27
CA ASN A 49 -0.40 -6.80 -2.77
C ASN A 49 -0.06 -6.90 -4.27
N ASN A 50 -0.52 -7.95 -4.93
CA ASN A 50 -0.30 -8.21 -6.35
C ASN A 50 1.18 -8.26 -6.76
N THR A 51 2.06 -8.74 -5.86
CA THR A 51 3.50 -8.89 -6.13
C THR A 51 3.79 -10.04 -7.10
N ARG A 52 2.90 -11.01 -7.16
CA ARG A 52 2.82 -12.06 -8.19
C ARG A 52 1.38 -12.35 -8.56
N GLU A 53 1.19 -12.93 -9.73
CA GLU A 53 -0.13 -13.37 -10.17
C GLU A 53 -0.56 -14.63 -9.40
N LEU A 54 -1.78 -14.62 -8.87
CA LEU A 54 -2.39 -15.76 -8.22
C LEU A 54 -2.93 -16.74 -9.28
N GLY A 55 -2.91 -18.02 -8.94
CA GLY A 55 -3.41 -19.06 -9.83
C GLY A 55 -4.90 -18.89 -10.20
N ASP A 56 -5.25 -19.14 -11.45
CA ASP A 56 -6.62 -19.02 -11.96
C ASP A 56 -7.63 -19.85 -11.16
N ALA A 57 -7.22 -21.00 -10.64
CA ALA A 57 -8.06 -21.86 -9.83
C ALA A 57 -8.52 -21.16 -8.53
N LEU A 58 -7.62 -20.41 -7.91
CA LEU A 58 -7.92 -19.62 -6.71
C LEU A 58 -8.80 -18.41 -7.06
N LYS A 59 -8.44 -17.66 -8.11
CA LYS A 59 -9.23 -16.52 -8.59
C LYS A 59 -10.69 -16.87 -8.85
N ARG A 60 -10.96 -18.02 -9.48
CA ARG A 60 -12.33 -18.48 -9.79
C ARG A 60 -13.19 -18.83 -8.57
N ARG A 61 -12.57 -19.03 -7.40
CA ARG A 61 -13.26 -19.35 -6.14
C ARG A 61 -13.48 -18.13 -5.25
N CYS A 62 -12.94 -16.97 -5.63
CA CYS A 62 -13.01 -15.75 -4.86
C CYS A 62 -13.79 -14.66 -5.60
N LEU A 63 -14.50 -13.83 -4.85
CA LEU A 63 -14.95 -12.54 -5.36
C LEU A 63 -13.75 -11.59 -5.31
N HIS A 64 -13.44 -10.98 -6.44
CA HIS A 64 -12.32 -10.06 -6.56
C HIS A 64 -12.76 -8.64 -6.24
N PHE A 65 -12.07 -8.02 -5.29
CA PHE A 65 -12.26 -6.62 -4.96
C PHE A 65 -10.93 -5.89 -5.02
N TYR A 66 -10.80 -4.98 -5.97
CA TYR A 66 -9.61 -4.14 -6.10
C TYR A 66 -9.76 -2.90 -5.22
N ILE A 67 -8.78 -2.65 -4.36
CA ILE A 67 -8.71 -1.46 -3.52
C ILE A 67 -7.67 -0.51 -4.14
N PRO A 68 -8.08 0.56 -4.82
CA PRO A 68 -7.16 1.54 -5.39
C PRO A 68 -6.49 2.36 -4.29
N PHE A 69 -5.42 3.08 -4.64
CA PHE A 69 -4.92 4.14 -3.77
C PHE A 69 -6.04 5.13 -3.45
N PRO A 70 -6.09 5.63 -2.21
CA PRO A 70 -7.08 6.64 -1.84
C PRO A 70 -6.89 7.90 -2.69
N ASP A 71 -7.99 8.59 -2.95
CA ASP A 71 -7.90 9.93 -3.52
C ASP A 71 -7.23 10.90 -2.52
N PRO A 72 -6.70 12.04 -2.99
CA PRO A 72 -5.99 12.97 -2.11
C PRO A 72 -6.80 13.43 -0.89
N LYS A 73 -8.11 13.61 -1.02
CA LYS A 73 -8.97 14.02 0.10
C LYS A 73 -9.10 12.94 1.17
N LEU A 74 -9.17 11.69 0.75
CA LEU A 74 -9.21 10.56 1.67
C LEU A 74 -7.83 10.34 2.31
N GLU A 75 -6.74 10.45 1.54
CA GLU A 75 -5.38 10.33 2.07
C GLU A 75 -5.08 11.42 3.11
N GLN A 76 -5.49 12.67 2.88
CA GLN A 76 -5.43 13.76 3.88
C GLN A 76 -6.14 13.39 5.18
N LYS A 77 -7.34 12.83 5.10
CA LYS A 77 -8.09 12.39 6.30
C LYS A 77 -7.39 11.26 7.04
N ILE A 78 -6.80 10.31 6.30
CA ILE A 78 -6.05 9.21 6.88
C ILE A 78 -4.83 9.77 7.62
N ILE A 79 -4.04 10.64 6.98
CA ILE A 79 -2.87 11.26 7.60
C ILE A 79 -3.28 12.12 8.81
N ALA A 80 -4.36 12.91 8.70
CA ALA A 80 -4.87 13.69 9.82
C ALA A 80 -5.26 12.83 11.04
N SER A 81 -5.79 11.64 10.80
CA SER A 81 -6.14 10.72 11.90
C SER A 81 -4.91 10.04 12.53
N GLN A 82 -3.83 9.84 11.76
CA GLN A 82 -2.63 9.13 12.21
C GLN A 82 -1.54 10.08 12.73
N VAL A 83 -1.53 11.33 12.27
CA VAL A 83 -0.57 12.38 12.63
C VAL A 83 -1.35 13.70 12.81
N PRO A 84 -2.18 13.80 13.86
CA PRO A 84 -3.08 14.94 14.05
C PRO A 84 -2.34 16.27 14.32
N GLU A 85 -1.10 16.20 14.80
CA GLU A 85 -0.26 17.37 15.07
C GLU A 85 0.33 18.00 13.81
N LEU A 86 0.28 17.31 12.65
CA LEU A 86 0.79 17.86 11.40
C LEU A 86 -0.14 18.97 10.88
N GLY A 87 0.41 20.15 10.64
CA GLY A 87 -0.35 21.29 10.12
C GLY A 87 -1.05 21.00 8.79
N ASP A 88 -2.24 21.57 8.60
CA ASP A 88 -3.07 21.31 7.42
C ASP A 88 -2.37 21.65 6.12
N GLU A 89 -1.61 22.76 6.09
CA GLU A 89 -0.88 23.20 4.89
C GLU A 89 0.23 22.22 4.49
N LEU A 90 1.03 21.77 5.46
CA LEU A 90 2.10 20.81 5.20
C LEU A 90 1.51 19.44 4.80
N ARG A 91 0.38 19.04 5.40
CA ARG A 91 -0.35 17.82 5.03
C ARG A 91 -0.84 17.88 3.58
N ASP A 92 -1.39 19.00 3.16
CA ASP A 92 -1.82 19.24 1.77
C ASP A 92 -0.64 19.14 0.80
N GLN A 93 0.48 19.77 1.13
CA GLN A 93 1.69 19.73 0.34
C GLN A 93 2.22 18.29 0.21
N LEU A 94 2.28 17.55 1.31
CA LEU A 94 2.73 16.17 1.36
C LEU A 94 1.87 15.27 0.45
N VAL A 95 0.54 15.32 0.60
CA VAL A 95 -0.38 14.48 -0.18
C VAL A 95 -0.30 14.80 -1.66
N ASN A 96 -0.25 16.08 -2.02
CA ASN A 96 -0.12 16.49 -3.42
C ASN A 96 1.24 16.07 -4.01
N PHE A 97 2.33 16.19 -3.26
CA PHE A 97 3.65 15.72 -3.68
C PHE A 97 3.65 14.21 -3.95
N VAL A 98 3.13 13.41 -3.00
CA VAL A 98 3.05 11.94 -3.15
C VAL A 98 2.15 11.55 -4.33
N LYS A 99 1.06 12.26 -4.55
CA LYS A 99 0.19 12.05 -5.72
C LYS A 99 0.96 12.23 -7.03
N GLU A 100 1.70 13.33 -7.18
CA GLU A 100 2.52 13.58 -8.38
C GLU A 100 3.65 12.56 -8.51
N LEU A 101 4.29 12.20 -7.39
CA LEU A 101 5.34 11.18 -7.34
C LEU A 101 4.86 9.82 -7.86
N ARG A 102 3.63 9.42 -7.54
CA ARG A 102 3.00 8.17 -8.01
C ARG A 102 2.72 8.15 -9.51
N GLN A 103 2.82 9.26 -10.22
CA GLN A 103 2.68 9.31 -11.68
C GLN A 103 3.98 8.98 -12.41
N LEU A 104 5.10 8.96 -11.71
CA LEU A 104 6.39 8.59 -12.29
C LEU A 104 6.49 7.08 -12.48
N ALA A 105 7.34 6.67 -13.43
CA ALA A 105 7.59 5.25 -13.72
C ALA A 105 8.53 4.62 -12.67
N LEU A 106 8.05 4.51 -11.43
CA LEU A 106 8.81 3.95 -10.32
C LEU A 106 8.67 2.43 -10.28
N LYS A 107 9.73 1.75 -9.84
CA LYS A 107 9.74 0.31 -9.56
C LYS A 107 8.75 -0.05 -8.44
N LYS A 108 8.67 0.82 -7.44
CA LYS A 108 7.70 0.72 -6.34
C LYS A 108 7.16 2.09 -5.98
N VAL A 109 5.90 2.34 -6.29
CA VAL A 109 5.21 3.56 -5.85
C VAL A 109 4.97 3.54 -4.34
N PRO A 110 5.13 4.69 -3.63
CA PRO A 110 4.89 4.75 -2.19
C PRO A 110 3.43 4.48 -1.85
N ALA A 111 3.20 3.62 -0.87
CA ALA A 111 1.89 3.35 -0.30
C ALA A 111 1.50 4.43 0.73
N VAL A 112 0.29 4.32 1.27
CA VAL A 112 -0.19 5.27 2.30
C VAL A 112 0.62 5.17 3.59
N SER A 113 1.17 3.98 3.91
CA SER A 113 2.07 3.79 5.04
C SER A 113 3.33 4.64 4.94
N GLU A 114 3.97 4.68 3.77
CA GLU A 114 5.13 5.52 3.53
C GLU A 114 4.77 7.01 3.63
N SER A 115 3.58 7.42 3.17
CA SER A 115 3.09 8.80 3.35
C SER A 115 2.92 9.17 4.83
N ILE A 116 2.39 8.25 5.65
CA ILE A 116 2.23 8.45 7.10
C ILE A 116 3.60 8.53 7.79
N ASP A 117 4.53 7.65 7.45
CA ASP A 117 5.87 7.65 8.03
C ASP A 117 6.64 8.92 7.65
N TRP A 118 6.47 9.40 6.42
CA TRP A 118 7.03 10.67 5.98
C TRP A 118 6.42 11.86 6.74
N ALA A 119 5.09 11.86 6.92
CA ALA A 119 4.40 12.87 7.72
C ALA A 119 4.95 12.96 9.16
N ARG A 120 5.18 11.80 9.80
CA ARG A 120 5.79 11.73 11.13
C ARG A 120 7.21 12.28 11.15
N ALA A 121 8.01 11.97 10.15
CA ALA A 121 9.38 12.45 10.04
C ALA A 121 9.42 13.97 9.85
N LEU A 122 8.59 14.53 8.96
CA LEU A 122 8.50 15.97 8.76
C LEU A 122 8.07 16.71 10.02
N LEU A 123 7.12 16.13 10.78
CA LEU A 123 6.70 16.68 12.08
C LEU A 123 7.86 16.66 13.08
N LEU A 124 8.60 15.56 13.21
CA LEU A 124 9.77 15.45 14.10
C LEU A 124 10.90 16.42 13.76
N LEU A 125 11.06 16.72 12.47
CA LEU A 125 12.05 17.67 11.96
C LEU A 125 11.57 19.12 12.07
N ASN A 126 10.35 19.37 12.57
CA ASN A 126 9.70 20.68 12.67
C ASN A 126 9.69 21.43 11.32
N VAL A 127 9.32 20.71 10.26
CA VAL A 127 9.18 21.30 8.92
C VAL A 127 7.86 22.05 8.83
N ASP A 128 7.91 23.31 8.42
CA ASP A 128 6.72 24.14 8.22
C ASP A 128 6.20 24.06 6.78
N GLU A 129 7.10 23.97 5.81
CA GLU A 129 6.77 23.94 4.38
C GLU A 129 7.72 22.98 3.63
N LEU A 130 7.18 22.23 2.67
CA LEU A 130 7.98 21.37 1.79
C LEU A 130 8.79 22.22 0.80
N ASN A 131 10.09 21.98 0.80
CA ASN A 131 11.04 22.51 -0.17
C ASN A 131 11.97 21.41 -0.66
N ARG A 132 12.85 21.75 -1.60
CA ARG A 132 13.77 20.79 -2.21
C ARG A 132 14.68 20.12 -1.17
N GLU A 133 15.23 20.90 -0.25
CA GLU A 133 16.16 20.40 0.77
C GLU A 133 15.51 19.34 1.66
N TRP A 134 14.30 19.59 2.17
CA TRP A 134 13.57 18.64 3.00
C TRP A 134 13.16 17.38 2.23
N VAL A 135 12.77 17.53 0.96
CA VAL A 135 12.45 16.37 0.12
C VAL A 135 13.70 15.51 -0.09
N GLU A 136 14.83 16.08 -0.52
CA GLU A 136 16.09 15.34 -0.74
C GLU A 136 16.55 14.63 0.53
N MET A 137 16.49 15.28 1.69
CA MET A 137 16.90 14.71 2.97
C MET A 137 16.05 13.53 3.41
N THR A 138 14.77 13.51 3.05
CA THR A 138 13.79 12.55 3.57
C THR A 138 13.21 11.60 2.50
N LEU A 139 13.65 11.70 1.24
CA LEU A 139 13.13 10.96 0.11
C LEU A 139 13.20 9.43 0.30
N ASN A 140 14.21 8.95 1.01
CA ASN A 140 14.42 7.55 1.38
C ASN A 140 13.33 6.96 2.29
N LEU A 141 12.51 7.79 2.90
CA LEU A 141 11.33 7.33 3.65
C LEU A 141 10.21 6.92 2.70
N LEU A 142 10.07 7.62 1.57
CA LEU A 142 9.08 7.32 0.53
C LEU A 142 9.56 6.22 -0.43
N LEU A 143 10.83 6.27 -0.84
CA LEU A 143 11.40 5.40 -1.85
C LEU A 143 12.41 4.43 -1.22
N LYS A 144 12.25 3.15 -1.56
CA LYS A 144 13.07 2.06 -0.98
C LYS A 144 14.12 1.51 -1.95
N PHE A 145 14.07 1.92 -3.22
CA PHE A 145 15.00 1.49 -4.26
C PHE A 145 15.83 2.67 -4.73
N GLN A 146 17.15 2.46 -4.88
CA GLN A 146 18.07 3.47 -5.34
C GLN A 146 17.72 3.97 -6.75
N ASP A 147 17.31 3.06 -7.63
CA ASP A 147 16.90 3.39 -9.01
C ASP A 147 15.71 4.39 -9.01
N ASP A 148 14.74 4.23 -8.09
CA ASP A 148 13.61 5.14 -7.96
C ASP A 148 14.04 6.52 -7.47
N ILE A 149 15.02 6.58 -6.54
CA ILE A 149 15.59 7.85 -6.05
C ILE A 149 16.26 8.59 -7.21
N GLU A 150 17.08 7.91 -8.02
CA GLU A 150 17.76 8.49 -9.17
C GLU A 150 16.80 9.05 -10.23
N ILE A 151 15.62 8.42 -10.38
CA ILE A 151 14.53 8.92 -11.26
C ILE A 151 13.91 10.19 -10.68
N VAL A 152 13.72 10.26 -9.36
CA VAL A 152 12.97 11.34 -8.71
C VAL A 152 13.82 12.57 -8.42
N GLU A 153 15.09 12.42 -8.06
CA GLU A 153 15.97 13.56 -7.69
C GLU A 153 15.97 14.72 -8.73
N PRO A 154 16.10 14.47 -10.05
CA PRO A 154 16.04 15.55 -11.03
C PRO A 154 14.65 16.18 -11.15
N GLU A 155 13.59 15.46 -10.82
CA GLU A 155 12.19 15.88 -10.99
C GLU A 155 11.64 16.64 -9.75
N ILE A 156 12.36 16.70 -8.63
CA ILE A 156 11.89 17.28 -7.36
C ILE A 156 11.33 18.70 -7.55
N ASN A 157 12.02 19.55 -8.28
CA ASN A 157 11.57 20.93 -8.50
C ASN A 157 10.27 20.99 -9.29
N GLN A 158 10.10 20.11 -10.27
CA GLN A 158 8.87 20.01 -11.06
C GLN A 158 7.72 19.48 -10.21
N LEU A 159 7.95 18.45 -9.40
CA LEU A 159 6.97 17.89 -8.48
C LEU A 159 6.50 18.94 -7.47
N LEU A 160 7.41 19.70 -6.85
CA LEU A 160 7.10 20.81 -5.94
C LEU A 160 6.32 21.93 -6.64
N SER A 161 6.63 22.23 -7.90
CA SER A 161 5.89 23.22 -8.70
C SER A 161 4.46 22.76 -9.03
N ASN A 162 4.30 21.47 -9.36
CA ASN A 162 3.00 20.88 -9.67
C ASN A 162 2.10 20.81 -8.42
N MET A 163 2.67 20.48 -7.27
CA MET A 163 1.98 20.45 -5.98
C MET A 163 1.27 21.77 -5.66
N ARG A 164 1.87 22.91 -6.04
CA ARG A 164 1.34 24.28 -5.78
C ARG A 164 0.26 24.72 -6.77
N LYS A 165 0.04 24.01 -7.86
CA LYS A 165 -1.02 24.34 -8.82
C LYS A 165 -2.35 23.82 -8.28
N PRO A 166 -3.40 24.68 -8.10
CA PRO A 166 -4.72 24.21 -7.76
C PRO A 166 -5.18 23.24 -8.84
N GLY A 167 -5.62 22.04 -8.40
CA GLY A 167 -6.00 20.95 -9.29
C GLY A 167 -6.97 21.44 -10.39
N ARG A 168 -6.60 21.22 -11.65
CA ARG A 168 -7.57 21.32 -12.75
C ARG A 168 -8.60 20.20 -12.53
N HIS A 169 -9.80 20.60 -12.17
CA HIS A 169 -11.01 19.76 -12.16
C HIS A 169 -11.41 19.38 -13.58
#